data_549bb19cefbb1720b3e79b7ccea87087
#
_entry.id   549bb19cefbb1720b3e79b7ccea87087
#
_cell.length_a   1.000
_cell.length_b   1.000
_cell.length_c   1.000
_cell.angle_alpha   90.00
_cell.angle_beta   90.00
_cell.angle_gamma   90.00
#
_symmetry.space_group_name_H-M   'P 1'
#
loop_
_entity.id
_entity.type
_entity.pdbx_description
1 polymer ?
#
loop_
_entity_poly.entity_id
_entity_poly.type
_entity_poly.pdbx_seq_one_letter_code
_entity_poly.pdbx_strand_id
1 'polypeptide(L)'
;VAAFQTFDPANPTFSRFIEEDFNRLWTKDVLYGKRDSVELRRARELHPIVDTVDLLLDIHSMQTNTLPLIVAGPLQKGREFAKQFGIPEMVLTDSGHKAGRRMRDYEGFSDPNTTRNALLIECGQHWEVSSSELAITAAWRFLSMLGVVSEETAAPHLRVQPPDQQQFVEVSGPYTIQTDSFSFVE
;
A
#
# COMPACT_ATOMS: atom_id res chain seq x y z
N VAL A 1 -2.19 2.59 15.94
CA VAL A 1 -2.89 3.08 17.16
C VAL A 1 -2.22 4.32 17.69
N ALA A 2 -0.88 4.34 17.86
CA ALA A 2 -0.17 5.55 18.33
C ALA A 2 -0.35 6.73 17.36
N ALA A 3 -0.30 6.50 16.05
CA ALA A 3 -0.53 7.53 15.05
C ALA A 3 -1.92 8.19 15.16
N PHE A 4 -2.95 7.45 15.56
CA PHE A 4 -4.28 8.04 15.80
C PHE A 4 -4.32 8.97 17.01
N GLN A 5 -3.47 8.74 18.01
CA GLN A 5 -3.41 9.59 19.20
C GLN A 5 -2.66 10.90 18.98
N THR A 6 -1.73 10.91 18.02
CA THR A 6 -0.89 12.07 17.70
C THR A 6 -1.31 12.78 16.42
N PHE A 7 -2.26 12.19 15.67
CA PHE A 7 -2.70 12.74 14.41
C PHE A 7 -3.42 14.09 14.62
N ASP A 8 -2.91 15.11 13.93
CA ASP A 8 -3.46 16.46 13.92
C ASP A 8 -4.06 16.74 12.53
N PRO A 9 -5.39 16.86 12.39
CA PRO A 9 -6.04 17.19 11.12
C PRO A 9 -5.61 18.53 10.51
N ALA A 10 -5.09 19.46 11.35
CA ALA A 10 -4.58 20.75 10.87
C ALA A 10 -3.18 20.61 10.26
N ASN A 11 -2.43 19.56 10.62
CA ASN A 11 -1.08 19.28 10.12
C ASN A 11 -0.93 17.81 9.71
N PRO A 12 -1.72 17.30 8.77
CA PRO A 12 -1.83 15.88 8.49
C PRO A 12 -0.52 15.26 7.98
N THR A 13 0.26 16.01 7.21
CA THR A 13 1.54 15.56 6.65
C THR A 13 2.58 15.29 7.74
N PHE A 14 2.66 16.14 8.76
CA PHE A 14 3.68 16.06 9.80
C PHE A 14 3.25 15.18 10.99
N SER A 15 1.96 14.95 11.16
CA SER A 15 1.40 14.16 12.27
C SER A 15 1.03 12.72 11.91
N ARG A 16 1.30 12.27 10.69
CA ARG A 16 0.98 10.91 10.21
C ARG A 16 1.84 9.81 10.84
N PHE A 17 2.97 10.16 11.41
CA PHE A 17 3.84 9.28 12.19
C PHE A 17 4.47 10.08 13.36
N ILE A 18 5.05 9.38 14.33
CA ILE A 18 5.63 10.00 15.54
C ILE A 18 7.12 10.32 15.31
N GLU A 19 7.90 9.33 14.91
CA GLU A 19 9.35 9.44 14.75
C GLU A 19 9.80 9.15 13.31
N GLU A 20 9.18 8.18 12.63
CA GLU A 20 9.55 7.78 11.28
C GLU A 20 8.40 7.09 10.52
N ASP A 21 8.49 7.07 9.20
CA ASP A 21 7.49 6.43 8.36
C ASP A 21 7.50 4.91 8.54
N PHE A 22 6.42 4.38 9.14
CA PHE A 22 6.23 2.96 9.38
C PHE A 22 6.39 2.11 8.11
N ASN A 23 5.99 2.64 6.96
CA ASN A 23 6.07 1.92 5.68
C ASN A 23 7.43 2.11 4.96
N ARG A 24 8.52 2.33 5.74
CA ARG A 24 9.92 2.33 5.29
C ARG A 24 10.81 1.38 6.09
N LEU A 25 10.21 0.60 7.01
CA LEU A 25 10.92 -0.18 8.03
C LEU A 25 11.06 -1.67 7.70
N TRP A 26 10.46 -2.13 6.60
CA TRP A 26 10.23 -3.53 6.33
C TRP A 26 11.41 -4.24 5.64
N THR A 27 12.56 -4.24 6.33
CA THR A 27 13.72 -5.12 6.01
C THR A 27 14.21 -5.80 7.26
N LYS A 28 14.81 -6.99 7.12
CA LYS A 28 15.40 -7.72 8.26
C LYS A 28 16.45 -6.89 8.99
N ASP A 29 17.31 -6.18 8.27
CA ASP A 29 18.36 -5.36 8.87
C ASP A 29 17.79 -4.25 9.76
N VAL A 30 16.67 -3.66 9.37
CA VAL A 30 15.96 -2.64 10.16
C VAL A 30 15.21 -3.30 11.33
N LEU A 31 14.42 -4.33 11.06
CA LEU A 31 13.58 -5.00 12.08
C LEU A 31 14.42 -5.64 13.20
N TYR A 32 15.54 -6.27 12.87
CA TYR A 32 16.44 -6.91 13.85
C TYR A 32 17.66 -6.05 14.24
N GLY A 33 17.76 -4.84 13.67
CA GLY A 33 18.85 -3.90 13.96
C GLY A 33 18.76 -3.28 15.36
N LYS A 34 19.79 -2.47 15.68
CA LYS A 34 19.91 -1.81 17.00
C LYS A 34 19.12 -0.50 17.11
N ARG A 35 18.65 0.04 15.98
CA ARG A 35 17.84 1.27 15.95
C ARG A 35 16.54 1.05 16.72
N ASP A 36 16.00 2.09 17.32
CA ASP A 36 14.74 2.08 18.03
C ASP A 36 13.89 3.30 17.67
N SER A 37 12.61 3.11 17.52
CA SER A 37 11.59 4.14 17.37
C SER A 37 10.21 3.58 17.74
N VAL A 38 9.23 4.46 17.93
CA VAL A 38 7.84 4.04 18.20
C VAL A 38 7.30 3.16 17.08
N GLU A 39 7.51 3.57 15.84
CA GLU A 39 7.06 2.82 14.67
C GLU A 39 7.83 1.51 14.50
N LEU A 40 9.13 1.51 14.76
CA LEU A 40 9.93 0.29 14.65
C LEU A 40 9.59 -0.75 15.73
N ARG A 41 9.31 -0.33 16.96
CA ARG A 41 8.77 -1.23 17.99
C ARG A 41 7.47 -1.87 17.53
N ARG A 42 6.56 -1.07 16.93
CA ARG A 42 5.31 -1.60 16.38
C ARG A 42 5.53 -2.53 15.18
N ALA A 43 6.47 -2.22 14.31
CA ALA A 43 6.83 -3.12 13.20
C ALA A 43 7.36 -4.47 13.71
N ARG A 44 8.18 -4.45 14.76
CA ARG A 44 8.68 -5.68 15.43
C ARG A 44 7.60 -6.51 16.08
N GLU A 45 6.56 -5.90 16.61
CA GLU A 45 5.39 -6.62 17.14
C GLU A 45 4.57 -7.30 16.04
N LEU A 46 4.47 -6.65 14.87
CA LEU A 46 3.64 -7.11 13.76
C LEU A 46 4.36 -8.09 12.82
N HIS A 47 5.67 -7.96 12.65
CA HIS A 47 6.37 -8.77 11.65
C HIS A 47 6.21 -10.29 11.85
N PRO A 48 6.16 -10.87 13.08
CA PRO A 48 5.91 -12.31 13.23
C PRO A 48 4.54 -12.75 12.66
N ILE A 49 3.54 -11.86 12.71
CA ILE A 49 2.23 -12.11 12.08
C ILE A 49 2.37 -12.01 10.56
N VAL A 50 3.03 -10.95 10.08
CA VAL A 50 3.26 -10.76 8.63
C VAL A 50 4.06 -11.91 8.03
N ASP A 51 4.99 -12.52 8.79
CA ASP A 51 5.76 -13.69 8.35
C ASP A 51 4.88 -14.92 8.08
N THR A 52 3.69 -15.01 8.67
CA THR A 52 2.74 -16.12 8.45
C THR A 52 1.73 -15.85 7.34
N VAL A 53 1.72 -14.64 6.77
CA VAL A 53 0.73 -14.21 5.77
C VAL A 53 1.19 -14.62 4.37
N ASP A 54 0.33 -15.29 3.62
CA ASP A 54 0.57 -15.65 2.22
C ASP A 54 0.21 -14.51 1.27
N LEU A 55 -0.92 -13.82 1.53
CA LEU A 55 -1.44 -12.75 0.70
C LEU A 55 -1.77 -11.51 1.53
N LEU A 56 -1.24 -10.36 1.14
CA LEU A 56 -1.38 -9.08 1.84
C LEU A 56 -2.07 -8.04 0.96
N LEU A 57 -3.04 -7.33 1.53
CA LEU A 57 -3.55 -6.07 0.99
C LEU A 57 -3.23 -4.95 1.98
N ASP A 58 -2.37 -4.02 1.57
CA ASP A 58 -1.97 -2.83 2.33
C ASP A 58 -2.78 -1.62 1.84
N ILE A 59 -3.71 -1.13 2.68
CA ILE A 59 -4.69 -0.10 2.27
C ILE A 59 -4.20 1.28 2.71
N HIS A 60 -4.01 2.16 1.73
CA HIS A 60 -3.49 3.51 1.86
C HIS A 60 -4.41 4.56 1.21
N SER A 61 -4.07 5.82 1.44
CA SER A 61 -4.58 6.99 0.72
C SER A 61 -3.48 8.05 0.60
N MET A 62 -3.66 9.02 -0.29
CA MET A 62 -2.66 10.00 -0.67
C MET A 62 -2.97 11.41 -0.15
N GLN A 63 -1.94 12.25 -0.02
CA GLN A 63 -2.07 13.62 0.49
C GLN A 63 -2.71 14.57 -0.52
N THR A 64 -2.45 14.33 -1.80
CA THR A 64 -2.91 15.19 -2.90
C THR A 64 -4.02 14.52 -3.69
N ASN A 65 -4.78 15.32 -4.43
CA ASN A 65 -5.81 14.79 -5.32
C ASN A 65 -5.16 14.04 -6.49
N THR A 66 -5.26 12.72 -6.42
CA THR A 66 -4.66 11.78 -7.38
C THR A 66 -5.64 10.64 -7.63
N LEU A 67 -5.62 10.09 -8.84
CA LEU A 67 -6.41 8.90 -9.15
C LEU A 67 -6.00 7.74 -8.24
N PRO A 68 -6.96 6.93 -7.78
CA PRO A 68 -6.65 5.70 -7.06
C PRO A 68 -5.77 4.77 -7.88
N LEU A 69 -4.86 4.06 -7.23
CA LEU A 69 -3.95 3.13 -7.90
C LEU A 69 -3.55 1.94 -7.04
N ILE A 70 -3.10 0.88 -7.69
CA ILE A 70 -2.39 -0.24 -7.06
C ILE A 70 -0.88 -0.06 -7.27
N VAL A 71 -0.11 -0.37 -6.26
CA VAL A 71 1.33 -0.65 -6.37
C VAL A 71 1.52 -2.16 -6.29
N ALA A 72 1.83 -2.77 -7.45
CA ALA A 72 1.95 -4.23 -7.58
C ALA A 72 3.39 -4.75 -7.42
N GLY A 73 4.38 -3.81 -7.37
CA GLY A 73 5.81 -4.14 -7.38
C GLY A 73 6.29 -4.65 -8.74
N PRO A 74 7.58 -5.03 -8.86
CA PRO A 74 8.21 -5.27 -10.16
C PRO A 74 7.97 -6.67 -10.73
N LEU A 75 7.46 -7.60 -9.93
CA LEU A 75 7.35 -9.01 -10.31
C LEU A 75 6.05 -9.31 -11.07
N GLN A 76 6.13 -10.25 -12.02
CA GLN A 76 4.97 -10.70 -12.79
C GLN A 76 3.83 -11.21 -11.90
N LYS A 77 4.15 -11.93 -10.81
CA LYS A 77 3.13 -12.40 -9.85
C LYS A 77 2.31 -11.26 -9.23
N GLY A 78 2.92 -10.08 -8.98
CA GLY A 78 2.22 -8.90 -8.49
C GLY A 78 1.27 -8.31 -9.54
N ARG A 79 1.70 -8.25 -10.81
CA ARG A 79 0.85 -7.81 -11.94
C ARG A 79 -0.36 -8.73 -12.12
N GLU A 80 -0.15 -10.04 -12.09
CA GLU A 80 -1.22 -11.03 -12.20
C GLU A 80 -2.21 -10.94 -11.03
N PHE A 81 -1.70 -10.72 -9.83
CA PHE A 81 -2.53 -10.54 -8.64
C PHE A 81 -3.36 -9.25 -8.69
N ALA A 82 -2.78 -8.14 -9.15
CA ALA A 82 -3.50 -6.89 -9.38
C ALA A 82 -4.58 -7.05 -10.45
N LYS A 83 -4.28 -7.77 -11.54
CA LYS A 83 -5.26 -8.09 -12.58
C LYS A 83 -6.43 -8.94 -12.06
N GLN A 84 -6.15 -9.94 -11.24
CA GLN A 84 -7.16 -10.76 -10.60
C GLN A 84 -8.01 -9.95 -9.60
N PHE A 85 -7.37 -9.05 -8.85
CA PHE A 85 -8.03 -8.15 -7.93
C PHE A 85 -8.97 -7.15 -8.64
N GLY A 86 -8.57 -6.62 -9.81
CA GLY A 86 -9.41 -5.94 -10.79
C GLY A 86 -9.82 -4.51 -10.46
N ILE A 87 -9.38 -3.92 -9.36
CA ILE A 87 -9.62 -2.52 -8.96
C ILE A 87 -8.37 -1.91 -8.32
N PRO A 88 -8.19 -0.57 -8.38
CA PRO A 88 -8.79 0.37 -9.32
C PRO A 88 -8.23 0.21 -10.74
N GLU A 89 -8.51 1.19 -11.61
CA GLU A 89 -8.06 1.17 -13.01
C GLU A 89 -6.54 1.19 -13.15
N MET A 90 -5.86 2.07 -12.39
CA MET A 90 -4.42 2.28 -12.50
C MET A 90 -3.62 1.26 -11.68
N VAL A 91 -2.67 0.59 -12.31
CA VAL A 91 -1.73 -0.33 -11.66
C VAL A 91 -0.30 0.09 -11.95
N LEU A 92 0.44 0.46 -10.91
CA LEU A 92 1.86 0.77 -10.98
C LEU A 92 2.71 -0.46 -10.65
N THR A 93 3.75 -0.66 -11.45
CA THR A 93 4.82 -1.63 -11.17
C THR A 93 6.11 -0.87 -10.95
N ASP A 94 6.69 -0.98 -9.76
CA ASP A 94 7.91 -0.27 -9.38
C ASP A 94 8.90 -1.17 -8.62
N SER A 95 10.14 -0.74 -8.53
CA SER A 95 11.20 -1.48 -7.83
C SER A 95 11.30 -1.17 -6.34
N GLY A 96 10.32 -0.46 -5.77
CA GLY A 96 10.30 -0.07 -4.37
C GLY A 96 10.68 1.40 -4.13
N HIS A 97 10.70 1.81 -2.87
CA HIS A 97 10.95 3.20 -2.46
C HIS A 97 12.39 3.39 -1.98
N LYS A 98 13.08 4.46 -2.43
CA LYS A 98 14.48 4.74 -2.07
C LYS A 98 14.71 4.95 -0.57
N ALA A 99 13.74 5.53 0.14
CA ALA A 99 13.88 5.85 1.57
C ALA A 99 13.71 4.64 2.50
N GLY A 100 13.39 3.47 1.96
CA GLY A 100 13.21 2.24 2.74
C GLY A 100 12.11 1.33 2.17
N ARG A 101 12.04 0.11 2.67
CA ARG A 101 11.09 -0.90 2.17
C ARG A 101 9.70 -0.70 2.76
N ARG A 102 8.70 -0.81 1.90
CA ARG A 102 7.28 -0.87 2.28
C ARG A 102 6.94 -2.29 2.77
N MET A 103 5.87 -2.43 3.54
CA MET A 103 5.36 -3.74 4.00
C MET A 103 5.04 -4.66 2.81
N ARG A 104 4.44 -4.11 1.73
CA ARG A 104 4.16 -4.89 0.52
C ARG A 104 5.42 -5.43 -0.17
N ASP A 105 6.60 -4.84 0.07
CA ASP A 105 7.88 -5.27 -0.52
C ASP A 105 8.68 -6.21 0.40
N TYR A 106 8.12 -6.57 1.58
CA TYR A 106 8.81 -7.35 2.60
C TYR A 106 8.98 -8.80 2.20
N GLU A 107 10.24 -9.29 2.27
CA GLU A 107 10.64 -10.70 2.16
C GLU A 107 9.96 -11.45 1.00
N GLY A 108 9.25 -12.55 1.29
CA GLY A 108 8.61 -13.41 0.30
C GLY A 108 7.61 -12.72 -0.62
N PHE A 109 7.06 -11.56 -0.24
CA PHE A 109 6.19 -10.80 -1.14
C PHE A 109 6.94 -10.27 -2.37
N SER A 110 8.24 -9.96 -2.22
CA SER A 110 9.13 -9.51 -3.30
C SER A 110 10.10 -10.58 -3.80
N ASP A 111 9.99 -11.82 -3.35
CA ASP A 111 10.82 -12.94 -3.82
C ASP A 111 10.09 -13.68 -4.96
N PRO A 112 10.69 -13.77 -6.17
CA PRO A 112 10.07 -14.47 -7.30
C PRO A 112 9.91 -15.98 -7.08
N ASN A 113 10.63 -16.57 -6.12
CA ASN A 113 10.62 -18.01 -5.86
C ASN A 113 9.56 -18.45 -4.83
N THR A 114 8.77 -17.51 -4.29
CA THR A 114 7.68 -17.82 -3.37
C THR A 114 6.32 -17.52 -3.97
N THR A 115 5.29 -18.19 -3.45
CA THR A 115 3.88 -17.92 -3.80
C THR A 115 3.31 -16.73 -3.02
N ARG A 116 3.99 -16.26 -1.98
CA ARG A 116 3.58 -15.09 -1.19
C ARG A 116 3.48 -13.85 -2.08
N ASN A 117 2.41 -13.08 -1.90
CA ASN A 117 2.17 -11.91 -2.74
C ASN A 117 1.52 -10.77 -1.97
N ALA A 118 1.68 -9.54 -2.45
CA ALA A 118 1.12 -8.37 -1.80
C ALA A 118 0.73 -7.29 -2.81
N LEU A 119 -0.36 -6.60 -2.52
CA LEU A 119 -0.76 -5.36 -3.18
C LEU A 119 -0.79 -4.23 -2.15
N LEU A 120 -0.37 -3.04 -2.57
CA LEU A 120 -0.67 -1.81 -1.86
C LEU A 120 -1.67 -1.03 -2.71
N ILE A 121 -2.81 -0.64 -2.12
CA ILE A 121 -3.81 0.19 -2.80
C ILE A 121 -3.78 1.59 -2.21
N GLU A 122 -3.62 2.60 -3.08
CA GLU A 122 -3.85 4.00 -2.79
C GLU A 122 -5.28 4.34 -3.20
N CYS A 123 -6.15 4.57 -2.21
CA CYS A 123 -7.59 4.70 -2.45
C CYS A 123 -8.04 6.09 -2.93
N GLY A 124 -7.11 7.02 -3.17
CA GLY A 124 -7.38 8.41 -3.51
C GLY A 124 -6.94 9.38 -2.42
N GLN A 125 -7.41 10.61 -2.47
CA GLN A 125 -7.01 11.66 -1.53
C GLN A 125 -7.55 11.39 -0.11
N HIS A 126 -6.73 11.70 0.91
CA HIS A 126 -7.19 11.74 2.30
C HIS A 126 -8.43 12.62 2.44
N TRP A 127 -9.37 12.22 3.29
CA TRP A 127 -10.61 12.93 3.62
C TRP A 127 -11.71 12.89 2.54
N GLU A 128 -11.44 12.38 1.35
CA GLU A 128 -12.49 12.17 0.36
C GLU A 128 -13.34 10.94 0.72
N VAL A 129 -14.66 11.11 0.60
CA VAL A 129 -15.62 10.01 0.84
C VAL A 129 -15.36 8.84 -0.09
N SER A 130 -15.06 9.13 -1.35
CA SER A 130 -14.71 8.13 -2.37
C SER A 130 -13.51 7.26 -2.00
N SER A 131 -12.52 7.81 -1.28
CA SER A 131 -11.37 7.05 -0.80
C SER A 131 -11.77 6.00 0.24
N SER A 132 -12.70 6.34 1.15
CA SER A 132 -13.21 5.38 2.14
C SER A 132 -14.11 4.32 1.48
N GLU A 133 -14.90 4.70 0.47
CA GLU A 133 -15.73 3.76 -0.28
C GLU A 133 -14.89 2.75 -1.06
N LEU A 134 -13.80 3.21 -1.68
CA LEU A 134 -12.86 2.32 -2.36
C LEU A 134 -12.12 1.42 -1.37
N ALA A 135 -11.70 1.94 -0.21
CA ALA A 135 -11.05 1.13 0.82
C ALA A 135 -11.95 0.00 1.33
N ILE A 136 -13.23 0.30 1.59
CA ILE A 136 -14.24 -0.70 1.97
C ILE A 136 -14.42 -1.73 0.86
N THR A 137 -14.62 -1.28 -0.39
CA THR A 137 -14.77 -2.16 -1.54
C THR A 137 -13.54 -3.07 -1.71
N ALA A 138 -12.34 -2.48 -1.59
CA ALA A 138 -11.08 -3.22 -1.70
C ALA A 138 -10.96 -4.33 -0.64
N ALA A 139 -11.27 -4.02 0.61
CA ALA A 139 -11.23 -5.00 1.70
C ALA A 139 -12.20 -6.17 1.45
N TRP A 140 -13.45 -5.89 1.14
CA TRP A 140 -14.47 -6.92 0.91
C TRP A 140 -14.20 -7.73 -0.37
N ARG A 141 -13.75 -7.06 -1.43
CA ARG A 141 -13.35 -7.74 -2.67
C ARG A 141 -12.18 -8.68 -2.45
N PHE A 142 -11.18 -8.25 -1.67
CA PHE A 142 -10.02 -9.08 -1.33
C PHE A 142 -10.45 -10.34 -0.56
N LEU A 143 -11.28 -10.20 0.47
CA LEU A 143 -11.78 -11.33 1.26
C LEU A 143 -12.64 -12.29 0.42
N SER A 144 -13.48 -11.76 -0.47
CA SER A 144 -14.31 -12.57 -1.36
C SER A 144 -13.47 -13.30 -2.42
N MET A 145 -12.51 -12.61 -3.04
CA MET A 145 -11.60 -13.21 -4.02
C MET A 145 -10.81 -14.39 -3.43
N LEU A 146 -10.46 -14.30 -2.14
CA LEU A 146 -9.75 -15.38 -1.43
C LEU A 146 -10.67 -16.47 -0.85
N GLY A 147 -11.98 -16.36 -1.05
CA GLY A 147 -12.95 -17.32 -0.51
C GLY A 147 -13.12 -17.26 1.01
N VAL A 148 -12.63 -16.19 1.67
CA VAL A 148 -12.81 -15.98 3.12
C VAL A 148 -14.26 -15.63 3.45
N VAL A 149 -14.91 -14.88 2.56
CA VAL A 149 -16.35 -14.58 2.62
C VAL A 149 -17.01 -14.94 1.28
N SER A 150 -18.31 -15.24 1.31
CA SER A 150 -19.06 -15.49 0.07
C SER A 150 -19.26 -14.20 -0.73
N GLU A 151 -19.46 -14.32 -2.04
CA GLU A 151 -19.80 -13.18 -2.91
C GLU A 151 -21.10 -12.49 -2.45
N GLU A 152 -22.10 -13.27 -2.01
CA GLU A 152 -23.34 -12.75 -1.46
C GLU A 152 -23.12 -11.88 -0.22
N THR A 153 -22.20 -12.29 0.67
CA THR A 153 -21.83 -11.53 1.86
C THR A 153 -21.07 -10.24 1.50
N ALA A 154 -20.20 -10.29 0.50
CA ALA A 154 -19.41 -9.14 0.07
C ALA A 154 -20.23 -8.11 -0.73
N ALA A 155 -21.20 -8.56 -1.54
CA ALA A 155 -21.93 -7.74 -2.51
C ALA A 155 -22.49 -6.41 -1.94
N PRO A 156 -23.11 -6.34 -0.75
CA PRO A 156 -23.61 -5.08 -0.20
C PRO A 156 -22.53 -4.04 0.11
N HIS A 157 -21.27 -4.45 0.17
CA HIS A 157 -20.13 -3.64 0.52
C HIS A 157 -19.28 -3.22 -0.70
N LEU A 158 -19.58 -3.76 -1.88
CA LEU A 158 -18.88 -3.42 -3.13
C LEU A 158 -19.48 -2.13 -3.74
N ARG A 159 -19.07 -0.98 -3.22
CA ARG A 159 -19.61 0.34 -3.59
C ARG A 159 -18.99 0.91 -4.86
N VAL A 160 -17.80 0.45 -5.22
CA VAL A 160 -17.06 0.89 -6.41
C VAL A 160 -17.05 -0.24 -7.43
N GLN A 161 -17.48 0.09 -8.66
CA GLN A 161 -17.48 -0.88 -9.76
C GLN A 161 -16.08 -1.06 -10.33
N PRO A 162 -15.74 -2.28 -10.79
CA PRO A 162 -14.50 -2.49 -11.53
C PRO A 162 -14.49 -1.65 -12.82
N PRO A 163 -13.31 -1.18 -13.25
CA PRO A 163 -13.17 -0.55 -14.56
C PRO A 163 -13.33 -1.60 -15.68
N ASP A 164 -13.64 -1.15 -16.88
CA ASP A 164 -13.69 -2.03 -18.07
C ASP A 164 -12.33 -2.69 -18.35
N GLN A 165 -11.25 -1.96 -18.07
CA GLN A 165 -9.87 -2.45 -18.24
C GLN A 165 -8.94 -1.75 -17.26
N GLN A 166 -7.99 -2.50 -16.68
CA GLN A 166 -6.89 -1.93 -15.90
C GLN A 166 -5.76 -1.46 -16.82
N GLN A 167 -5.16 -0.32 -16.46
CA GLN A 167 -3.99 0.26 -17.10
C GLN A 167 -2.73 -0.04 -16.29
N PHE A 168 -1.77 -0.72 -16.88
CA PHE A 168 -0.51 -1.08 -16.24
C PHE A 168 0.60 -0.12 -16.65
N VAL A 169 1.15 0.61 -15.69
CA VAL A 169 2.23 1.57 -15.86
C VAL A 169 3.48 1.08 -15.16
N GLU A 170 4.58 0.98 -15.89
CA GLU A 170 5.87 0.64 -15.31
C GLU A 170 6.64 1.90 -14.94
N VAL A 171 7.07 1.98 -13.69
CA VAL A 171 7.92 3.06 -13.19
C VAL A 171 9.38 2.71 -13.49
N SER A 172 9.97 3.36 -14.46
CA SER A 172 11.35 3.12 -14.92
C SER A 172 12.41 3.56 -13.88
N GLY A 173 12.06 4.48 -12.99
CA GLY A 173 12.93 4.91 -11.90
C GLY A 173 12.49 6.23 -11.26
N PRO A 174 13.08 6.58 -10.12
CA PRO A 174 12.80 7.84 -9.45
C PRO A 174 13.61 8.98 -10.08
N TYR A 175 12.98 10.12 -10.25
CA TYR A 175 13.67 11.39 -10.51
C TYR A 175 13.82 12.16 -9.20
N THR A 176 15.06 12.41 -8.78
CA THR A 176 15.31 13.12 -7.53
C THR A 176 15.51 14.61 -7.82
N ILE A 177 14.63 15.43 -7.25
CA ILE A 177 14.75 16.88 -7.27
C ILE A 177 16.01 17.29 -6.50
N GLN A 178 16.81 18.17 -7.09
CA GLN A 178 18.15 18.56 -6.57
C GLN A 178 18.21 20.02 -6.12
N THR A 179 17.11 20.76 -6.24
CA THR A 179 17.06 22.20 -5.89
C THR A 179 15.79 22.50 -5.12
N ASP A 180 15.86 23.52 -4.25
CA ASP A 180 14.68 24.01 -3.52
C ASP A 180 13.71 24.80 -4.43
N SER A 181 14.20 25.21 -5.62
CA SER A 181 13.40 25.88 -6.65
C SER A 181 12.91 24.85 -7.68
N PHE A 182 11.73 24.31 -7.44
CA PHE A 182 11.13 23.30 -8.30
C PHE A 182 9.64 23.60 -8.53
N SER A 183 9.20 23.44 -9.77
CA SER A 183 7.78 23.46 -10.14
C SER A 183 7.48 22.37 -11.15
N PHE A 184 6.32 21.75 -11.04
CA PHE A 184 5.80 20.92 -12.12
C PHE A 184 5.34 21.84 -13.25
N VAL A 185 5.72 21.51 -14.48
CA VAL A 185 5.18 22.13 -15.69
C VAL A 185 4.17 21.14 -16.24
N GLU A 186 2.91 21.59 -16.36
CA GLU A 186 1.83 20.83 -17.00
C GLU A 186 2.04 20.75 -18.52
#